data_7e64e0f2eea007694a02ea1de568a8e3
#
_entry.id   7e64e0f2eea007694a02ea1de568a8e3
#
_cell.length_a   1.000
_cell.length_b   1.000
_cell.length_c   1.000
_cell.angle_alpha   90.00
_cell.angle_beta   90.00
_cell.angle_gamma   90.00
#
_symmetry.space_group_name_H-M   'P 1'
#
loop_
_entity.id
_entity.type
_entity.pdbx_description
1 polymer ?
#
loop_
_entity_poly.entity_id
_entity_poly.type
_entity_poly.pdbx_seq_one_letter_code
_entity_poly.pdbx_strand_id
1 'polypeptide(L)'
;MKKRILLFSAIGLLIPFTVGCTKTEPQHQHEYSYSVIEEPNKTIYLSGQNFDPTGITISKSCNGCDERFTIDDVQVLDGEDLQVGETEVTIKVEDFVAKISIEVKETYTVACCGDSLTEGHMWPNEAYPNYINDYANHTFNVVNCGRNGISITGYGGSWDNPNDRFQIHNRYGRNLYKQSLDCEPDVVLLFLGTNDATGWANAEPLFEEQYRELIDSYIEKLGVDTKFIMMVSPPTQTPNNFNIPNDKIKDYVNPIQRQLGEEYGMEIIDLRALFETKEGGYDSFIRTNDGVHLSKSGAQFVAEQIANVLEEI
;
A
#
# COMPACT_ATOMS: atom_id res chain seq x y z
N MET A 1 11.32 -7.75 -16.30
CA MET A 1 11.59 -6.62 -15.38
C MET A 1 13.09 -6.34 -15.38
N LYS A 2 13.51 -5.18 -15.81
CA LYS A 2 14.93 -4.81 -15.86
C LYS A 2 15.24 -3.88 -14.70
N LYS A 3 15.82 -4.43 -13.63
CA LYS A 3 16.39 -3.61 -12.54
C LYS A 3 17.50 -2.71 -13.13
N ARG A 4 17.36 -1.41 -12.97
CA ARG A 4 18.44 -0.45 -13.28
C ARG A 4 19.37 -0.40 -12.05
N ILE A 5 20.59 -0.93 -12.22
CA ILE A 5 21.66 -0.77 -11.24
C ILE A 5 22.35 0.55 -11.56
N LEU A 6 22.24 1.53 -10.68
CA LEU A 6 23.05 2.76 -10.71
C LEU A 6 24.29 2.50 -9.85
N LEU A 7 25.45 2.42 -10.50
CA LEU A 7 26.75 2.36 -9.83
C LEU A 7 27.22 3.78 -9.49
N PHE A 8 27.31 4.09 -8.21
CA PHE A 8 28.05 5.25 -7.72
C PHE A 8 29.39 4.81 -7.16
N SER A 9 30.48 5.38 -7.67
CA SER A 9 31.83 5.16 -7.16
C SER A 9 32.22 6.28 -6.19
N ALA A 10 32.43 5.91 -4.90
CA ALA A 10 32.97 6.80 -3.89
C ALA A 10 34.52 6.76 -3.92
N ILE A 11 35.15 7.92 -3.99
CA ILE A 11 36.62 8.10 -3.95
C ILE A 11 37.03 8.27 -2.49
N GLY A 12 37.74 7.29 -1.93
CA GLY A 12 38.32 7.38 -0.60
C GLY A 12 39.65 8.16 -0.56
N LEU A 13 39.81 9.04 0.41
CA LEU A 13 41.01 9.82 0.66
C LEU A 13 41.98 9.03 1.53
N LEU A 14 43.21 8.75 1.04
CA LEU A 14 44.28 8.06 1.76
C LEU A 14 45.11 9.04 2.61
N ILE A 15 45.28 8.79 3.91
CA ILE A 15 46.24 9.47 4.79
C ILE A 15 47.31 8.44 5.20
N PRO A 16 48.61 8.66 4.92
CA PRO A 16 49.66 7.73 5.33
C PRO A 16 50.18 8.05 6.73
N PHE A 17 50.17 7.04 7.64
CA PHE A 17 50.91 7.07 8.92
C PHE A 17 52.21 6.30 8.76
N THR A 18 53.34 6.92 9.10
CA THR A 18 54.65 6.26 9.21
C THR A 18 54.95 5.85 10.64
N VAL A 19 55.19 4.56 10.87
CA VAL A 19 55.69 4.03 12.17
C VAL A 19 56.89 3.14 11.93
N GLY A 20 57.91 3.33 12.78
CA GLY A 20 59.23 2.74 12.72
C GLY A 20 59.29 1.22 12.94
N CYS A 21 60.35 0.61 12.39
CA CYS A 21 60.64 -0.82 12.35
C CYS A 21 60.75 -1.52 13.71
N THR A 22 59.89 -2.48 13.95
CA THR A 22 60.18 -3.76 14.61
C THR A 22 59.70 -4.87 13.68
N LYS A 23 60.56 -5.94 13.52
CA LYS A 23 60.19 -7.08 12.64
C LYS A 23 58.99 -7.81 13.26
N THR A 24 57.82 -7.43 12.85
CA THR A 24 56.59 -8.21 12.92
C THR A 24 56.24 -8.61 11.50
N GLU A 25 55.76 -9.84 11.31
CA GLU A 25 55.23 -10.32 10.04
C GLU A 25 54.29 -9.26 9.47
N PRO A 26 54.22 -9.07 8.14
CA PRO A 26 53.33 -8.09 7.58
C PRO A 26 51.90 -8.49 7.96
N GLN A 27 51.31 -7.76 8.92
CA GLN A 27 49.86 -7.81 9.10
C GLN A 27 49.25 -7.39 7.75
N HIS A 28 48.54 -8.30 7.12
CA HIS A 28 47.76 -8.02 5.95
C HIS A 28 46.79 -6.90 6.35
N GLN A 29 47.04 -5.69 5.89
CA GLN A 29 46.11 -4.58 6.06
C GLN A 29 44.97 -4.89 5.11
N HIS A 30 43.82 -5.36 5.65
CA HIS A 30 42.63 -5.60 4.87
C HIS A 30 42.05 -4.22 4.45
N GLU A 31 42.07 -3.93 3.19
CA GLU A 31 41.41 -2.78 2.60
C GLU A 31 40.01 -3.22 2.13
N TYR A 32 38.96 -2.55 2.60
CA TYR A 32 37.59 -2.92 2.28
C TYR A 32 36.95 -1.90 1.34
N SER A 33 36.17 -2.42 0.38
CA SER A 33 35.25 -1.63 -0.44
C SER A 33 33.80 -1.88 0.02
N TYR A 34 32.99 -0.84 -0.07
CA TYR A 34 31.59 -0.87 0.36
C TYR A 34 30.68 -0.45 -0.80
N SER A 35 29.48 -1.02 -0.84
CA SER A 35 28.42 -0.61 -1.78
C SER A 35 27.04 -0.93 -1.21
N VAL A 36 26.07 -0.06 -1.46
CA VAL A 36 24.65 -0.36 -1.24
C VAL A 36 24.24 -1.40 -2.27
N ILE A 37 23.69 -2.53 -1.83
CA ILE A 37 23.22 -3.61 -2.69
C ILE A 37 21.70 -3.79 -2.66
N GLU A 38 21.06 -3.31 -1.59
CA GLU A 38 19.60 -3.23 -1.48
C GLU A 38 19.23 -1.85 -0.93
N GLU A 39 18.26 -1.22 -1.56
CA GLU A 39 17.68 0.07 -1.16
C GLU A 39 16.66 -0.13 -0.03
N PRO A 40 16.29 0.93 0.73
CA PRO A 40 15.26 0.83 1.75
C PRO A 40 13.90 0.43 1.16
N ASN A 41 13.07 -0.19 1.99
CA ASN A 41 11.72 -0.59 1.60
C ASN A 41 10.80 0.62 1.33
N LYS A 42 11.10 1.77 1.94
CA LYS A 42 10.37 3.03 1.80
C LYS A 42 11.30 4.12 1.29
N THR A 43 10.89 4.77 0.19
CA THR A 43 11.62 5.88 -0.45
C THR A 43 10.77 7.12 -0.64
N ILE A 44 9.44 7.05 -0.38
CA ILE A 44 8.51 8.18 -0.46
C ILE A 44 7.97 8.46 0.94
N TYR A 45 8.07 9.70 1.38
CA TYR A 45 7.71 10.16 2.72
C TYR A 45 6.74 11.33 2.66
N LEU A 46 5.93 11.49 3.69
CA LEU A 46 5.23 12.76 3.95
C LEU A 46 6.13 13.70 4.75
N SER A 47 5.93 15.00 4.54
CA SER A 47 6.59 16.04 5.32
C SER A 47 6.35 15.83 6.83
N GLY A 48 7.43 15.86 7.61
CA GLY A 48 7.41 15.55 9.04
C GLY A 48 7.67 14.10 9.43
N GLN A 49 7.71 13.16 8.48
CA GLN A 49 8.09 11.78 8.76
C GLN A 49 9.61 11.65 8.92
N ASN A 50 10.03 10.60 9.60
CA ASN A 50 11.44 10.21 9.72
C ASN A 50 11.79 9.15 8.69
N PHE A 51 13.03 9.17 8.22
CA PHE A 51 13.57 8.14 7.32
C PHE A 51 13.62 6.77 8.01
N ASP A 52 13.11 5.74 7.34
CA ASP A 52 13.18 4.35 7.76
C ASP A 52 14.28 3.61 6.96
N PRO A 53 15.40 3.18 7.60
CA PRO A 53 16.47 2.47 6.92
C PRO A 53 16.16 0.99 6.65
N THR A 54 15.01 0.47 7.06
CA THR A 54 14.62 -0.94 6.91
C THR A 54 14.71 -1.38 5.44
N GLY A 55 15.40 -2.49 5.20
CA GLY A 55 15.63 -3.05 3.86
C GLY A 55 16.97 -2.66 3.23
N ILE A 56 17.68 -1.67 3.78
CA ILE A 56 19.01 -1.34 3.30
C ILE A 56 19.98 -2.49 3.61
N THR A 57 20.73 -2.90 2.60
CA THR A 57 21.83 -3.84 2.76
C THR A 57 23.10 -3.30 2.12
N ILE A 58 24.19 -3.27 2.90
CA ILE A 58 25.52 -2.84 2.46
C ILE A 58 26.40 -4.07 2.26
N SER A 59 27.04 -4.18 1.10
CA SER A 59 28.11 -5.16 0.87
C SER A 59 29.44 -4.56 1.28
N LYS A 60 30.21 -5.31 2.09
CA LYS A 60 31.61 -5.05 2.46
C LYS A 60 32.49 -6.15 1.90
N SER A 61 33.41 -5.83 1.02
CA SER A 61 34.30 -6.78 0.32
C SER A 61 35.76 -6.43 0.57
N CYS A 62 36.58 -7.42 0.95
CA CYS A 62 38.00 -7.25 1.11
C CYS A 62 38.72 -7.17 -0.25
N ASN A 63 39.54 -6.14 -0.44
CA ASN A 63 40.38 -5.99 -1.63
C ASN A 63 41.62 -6.88 -1.49
N GLY A 64 41.66 -7.98 -2.23
CA GLY A 64 42.79 -8.92 -2.25
C GLY A 64 42.64 -10.12 -1.32
N CYS A 65 41.48 -10.35 -0.76
CA CYS A 65 41.08 -11.58 -0.08
C CYS A 65 39.64 -11.96 -0.42
N ASP A 66 39.19 -13.19 -0.04
CA ASP A 66 37.88 -13.72 -0.38
C ASP A 66 36.78 -13.36 0.64
N GLU A 67 37.08 -12.44 1.60
CA GLU A 67 36.12 -12.05 2.63
C GLU A 67 35.05 -11.12 2.08
N ARG A 68 33.78 -11.48 2.34
CA ARG A 68 32.60 -10.69 1.98
C ARG A 68 31.60 -10.72 3.13
N PHE A 69 31.02 -9.58 3.43
CA PHE A 69 30.03 -9.41 4.49
C PHE A 69 28.84 -8.62 3.95
N THR A 70 27.67 -8.85 4.53
CA THR A 70 26.50 -8.00 4.38
C THR A 70 26.21 -7.31 5.71
N ILE A 71 25.88 -6.03 5.69
CA ILE A 71 25.58 -5.21 6.86
C ILE A 71 24.23 -4.56 6.62
N ASP A 72 23.30 -4.77 7.53
CA ASP A 72 21.92 -4.23 7.53
C ASP A 72 21.70 -3.21 8.66
N ASP A 73 22.62 -3.11 9.63
CA ASP A 73 22.61 -2.11 10.69
C ASP A 73 23.34 -0.85 10.24
N VAL A 74 22.58 0.14 9.78
CA VAL A 74 23.08 1.42 9.26
C VAL A 74 22.75 2.57 10.21
N GLN A 75 23.67 3.50 10.40
CA GLN A 75 23.44 4.75 11.12
C GLN A 75 22.86 5.79 10.14
N VAL A 76 21.68 6.33 10.45
CA VAL A 76 21.11 7.49 9.74
C VAL A 76 21.69 8.76 10.34
N LEU A 77 22.15 9.71 9.50
CA LEU A 77 22.82 10.93 9.95
C LEU A 77 21.90 12.18 9.90
N ASP A 78 20.95 12.23 8.97
CA ASP A 78 20.13 13.42 8.67
C ASP A 78 18.70 13.10 8.18
N GLY A 79 18.09 12.02 8.68
CA GLY A 79 16.77 11.55 8.23
C GLY A 79 15.62 11.88 9.19
N GLU A 80 15.75 12.84 10.10
CA GLU A 80 14.68 13.23 11.03
C GLU A 80 13.86 14.40 10.48
N ASP A 81 12.53 14.40 10.69
CA ASP A 81 11.62 15.49 10.32
C ASP A 81 11.78 15.95 8.87
N LEU A 82 11.68 15.00 7.93
CA LEU A 82 11.89 15.24 6.50
C LEU A 82 10.95 16.33 5.95
N GLN A 83 11.49 17.23 5.11
CA GLN A 83 10.74 18.36 4.57
C GLN A 83 10.62 18.26 3.03
N VAL A 84 9.51 18.78 2.48
CA VAL A 84 9.31 18.85 1.03
C VAL A 84 10.50 19.51 0.33
N GLY A 85 11.04 18.83 -0.69
CA GLY A 85 12.22 19.26 -1.42
C GLY A 85 13.51 18.58 -0.99
N GLU A 86 13.53 17.84 0.10
CA GLU A 86 14.62 16.93 0.42
C GLU A 86 14.58 15.73 -0.51
N THR A 87 15.70 15.39 -1.09
CA THR A 87 15.81 14.34 -2.13
C THR A 87 16.79 13.24 -1.78
N GLU A 88 17.51 13.38 -0.67
CA GLU A 88 18.55 12.43 -0.24
C GLU A 88 18.63 12.41 1.28
N VAL A 89 18.89 11.22 1.84
CA VAL A 89 19.26 11.01 3.24
C VAL A 89 20.64 10.37 3.30
N THR A 90 21.46 10.81 4.26
CA THR A 90 22.81 10.31 4.46
C THR A 90 22.83 9.17 5.48
N ILE A 91 23.39 8.03 5.09
CA ILE A 91 23.64 6.89 5.97
C ILE A 91 25.14 6.64 6.15
N LYS A 92 25.49 5.98 7.24
CA LYS A 92 26.87 5.61 7.58
C LYS A 92 26.97 4.19 8.11
N VAL A 93 28.01 3.48 7.64
CA VAL A 93 28.44 2.18 8.17
C VAL A 93 29.97 2.22 8.28
N GLU A 94 30.50 2.09 9.49
CA GLU A 94 31.94 2.26 9.75
C GLU A 94 32.46 3.61 9.19
N ASP A 95 33.39 3.59 8.22
CA ASP A 95 33.89 4.79 7.55
C ASP A 95 33.21 5.07 6.19
N PHE A 96 32.32 4.19 5.77
CA PHE A 96 31.56 4.36 4.54
C PHE A 96 30.34 5.26 4.76
N VAL A 97 30.19 6.26 3.89
CA VAL A 97 29.06 7.17 3.88
C VAL A 97 28.39 7.08 2.50
N ALA A 98 27.08 6.89 2.48
CA ALA A 98 26.28 6.86 1.28
C ALA A 98 25.07 7.78 1.39
N LYS A 99 24.56 8.19 0.23
CA LYS A 99 23.30 8.94 0.10
C LYS A 99 22.25 8.04 -0.50
N ILE A 100 21.09 8.00 0.13
CA ILE A 100 19.90 7.29 -0.31
C ILE A 100 18.94 8.30 -0.90
N SER A 101 18.48 8.06 -2.12
CA SER A 101 17.51 8.93 -2.78
C SER A 101 16.11 8.72 -2.19
N ILE A 102 15.44 9.83 -1.90
CA ILE A 102 14.06 9.84 -1.37
C ILE A 102 13.23 10.88 -2.12
N GLU A 103 11.91 10.78 -1.97
CA GLU A 103 10.96 11.82 -2.32
C GLU A 103 10.14 12.21 -1.09
N VAL A 104 10.01 13.51 -0.81
CA VAL A 104 9.18 14.02 0.28
C VAL A 104 8.02 14.81 -0.30
N LYS A 105 6.79 14.36 0.00
CA LYS A 105 5.53 14.94 -0.48
C LYS A 105 4.82 15.71 0.62
N GLU A 106 4.09 16.74 0.24
CA GLU A 106 3.19 17.46 1.16
C GLU A 106 1.98 16.61 1.53
N THR A 107 1.47 15.81 0.59
CA THR A 107 0.31 14.96 0.78
C THR A 107 0.37 13.75 -0.13
N TYR A 108 -0.24 12.63 0.30
CA TYR A 108 -0.51 11.50 -0.59
C TYR A 108 -1.88 11.64 -1.26
N THR A 109 -1.96 11.19 -2.52
CA THR A 109 -3.21 10.97 -3.20
C THR A 109 -3.69 9.54 -2.95
N VAL A 110 -4.89 9.41 -2.39
CA VAL A 110 -5.50 8.12 -2.02
C VAL A 110 -6.70 7.85 -2.92
N ALA A 111 -6.59 6.87 -3.82
CA ALA A 111 -7.71 6.42 -4.64
C ALA A 111 -8.53 5.35 -3.92
N CYS A 112 -9.74 5.69 -3.49
CA CYS A 112 -10.67 4.74 -2.88
C CYS A 112 -11.46 4.01 -3.96
N CYS A 113 -11.00 2.83 -4.39
CA CYS A 113 -11.59 2.02 -5.46
C CYS A 113 -12.52 0.97 -4.89
N GLY A 114 -13.81 1.07 -5.15
CA GLY A 114 -14.78 0.15 -4.56
C GLY A 114 -16.17 0.20 -5.18
N ASP A 115 -17.08 -0.46 -4.52
CA ASP A 115 -18.49 -0.55 -4.90
C ASP A 115 -19.36 0.53 -4.23
N SER A 116 -20.60 0.21 -3.91
CA SER A 116 -21.54 1.09 -3.23
C SER A 116 -21.13 1.48 -1.81
N LEU A 117 -20.34 0.65 -1.15
CA LEU A 117 -19.79 0.94 0.17
C LEU A 117 -18.80 2.10 0.13
N THR A 118 -18.08 2.24 -1.00
CA THR A 118 -17.16 3.34 -1.26
C THR A 118 -17.86 4.56 -1.86
N GLU A 119 -18.76 4.37 -2.85
CA GLU A 119 -19.52 5.48 -3.45
C GLU A 119 -20.42 6.20 -2.44
N GLY A 120 -20.87 5.48 -1.40
CA GLY A 120 -21.82 5.98 -0.42
C GLY A 120 -23.29 5.75 -0.82
N HIS A 121 -23.55 4.94 -1.84
CA HIS A 121 -24.89 4.55 -2.32
C HIS A 121 -25.86 5.75 -2.40
N MET A 122 -26.92 5.78 -1.56
CA MET A 122 -27.87 6.88 -1.49
C MET A 122 -27.43 8.04 -0.58
N TRP A 123 -26.29 7.89 0.12
CA TRP A 123 -25.76 8.85 1.11
C TRP A 123 -24.30 9.24 0.78
N PRO A 124 -24.03 9.84 -0.40
CA PRO A 124 -22.65 10.12 -0.81
C PRO A 124 -21.91 11.07 0.13
N ASN A 125 -22.62 11.91 0.87
CA ASN A 125 -22.02 12.80 1.88
C ASN A 125 -21.65 12.05 3.19
N GLU A 126 -22.08 10.81 3.35
CA GLU A 126 -21.76 9.92 4.47
C GLU A 126 -20.87 8.75 4.03
N ALA A 127 -20.26 8.82 2.87
CA ALA A 127 -19.29 7.84 2.40
C ALA A 127 -17.98 7.94 3.21
N TYR A 128 -17.35 6.80 3.51
CA TYR A 128 -16.13 6.78 4.32
C TYR A 128 -14.97 7.64 3.77
N PRO A 129 -14.78 7.79 2.44
CA PRO A 129 -13.71 8.63 1.93
C PRO A 129 -13.79 10.09 2.40
N ASN A 130 -15.00 10.58 2.71
CA ASN A 130 -15.18 11.94 3.16
C ASN A 130 -14.71 12.18 4.61
N TYR A 131 -14.49 11.11 5.38
CA TYR A 131 -14.12 11.18 6.79
C TYR A 131 -12.67 10.82 7.07
N ILE A 132 -11.88 10.36 6.09
CA ILE A 132 -10.50 9.91 6.31
C ILE A 132 -9.67 11.00 6.98
N ASN A 133 -9.73 12.23 6.47
CA ASN A 133 -8.99 13.36 7.02
C ASN A 133 -9.50 13.85 8.39
N ASP A 134 -10.67 13.41 8.85
CA ASP A 134 -11.16 13.73 10.20
C ASP A 134 -10.41 12.95 11.29
N TYR A 135 -9.73 11.86 10.92
CA TYR A 135 -9.03 10.94 11.82
C TYR A 135 -7.52 10.88 11.57
N ALA A 136 -7.04 11.47 10.49
CA ALA A 136 -5.63 11.47 10.13
C ALA A 136 -4.89 12.67 10.76
N ASN A 137 -3.60 12.51 11.05
CA ASN A 137 -2.71 13.59 11.46
C ASN A 137 -2.24 14.42 10.26
N HIS A 138 -2.07 13.77 9.12
CA HIS A 138 -1.76 14.40 7.84
C HIS A 138 -3.03 14.64 7.01
N THR A 139 -2.96 15.57 6.08
CA THR A 139 -4.06 15.79 5.13
C THR A 139 -3.79 15.01 3.86
N PHE A 140 -4.72 14.15 3.46
CA PHE A 140 -4.64 13.34 2.24
C PHE A 140 -5.55 13.93 1.14
N ASN A 141 -5.11 13.80 -0.13
CA ASN A 141 -5.95 14.06 -1.28
C ASN A 141 -6.79 12.82 -1.59
N VAL A 142 -7.96 12.69 -0.98
CA VAL A 142 -8.82 11.50 -1.09
C VAL A 142 -9.73 11.59 -2.29
N VAL A 143 -9.61 10.64 -3.22
CA VAL A 143 -10.42 10.53 -4.43
C VAL A 143 -11.38 9.35 -4.32
N ASN A 144 -12.67 9.62 -4.26
CA ASN A 144 -13.70 8.57 -4.24
C ASN A 144 -13.93 8.01 -5.65
N CYS A 145 -13.42 6.80 -5.89
CA CYS A 145 -13.57 6.01 -7.10
C CYS A 145 -14.56 4.84 -6.92
N GLY A 146 -15.51 4.97 -6.00
CA GLY A 146 -16.56 3.98 -5.78
C GLY A 146 -17.67 4.04 -6.83
N ARG A 147 -18.30 2.87 -7.06
CA ARG A 147 -19.45 2.75 -7.94
C ARG A 147 -20.45 1.69 -7.47
N ASN A 148 -21.71 2.09 -7.39
CA ASN A 148 -22.82 1.20 -7.02
C ASN A 148 -22.89 -0.05 -7.91
N GLY A 149 -23.01 -1.22 -7.25
CA GLY A 149 -23.29 -2.49 -7.91
C GLY A 149 -22.12 -3.10 -8.68
N ILE A 150 -20.94 -2.47 -8.65
CA ILE A 150 -19.77 -3.03 -9.33
C ILE A 150 -19.29 -4.30 -8.61
N SER A 151 -18.83 -5.28 -9.39
CA SER A 151 -18.27 -6.55 -8.90
C SER A 151 -16.99 -6.88 -9.67
N ILE A 152 -16.18 -7.77 -9.14
CA ILE A 152 -14.98 -8.28 -9.81
C ILE A 152 -15.35 -9.12 -11.02
N THR A 153 -16.33 -10.03 -10.89
CA THR A 153 -16.65 -11.06 -11.89
C THR A 153 -17.66 -10.66 -12.95
N GLY A 154 -17.97 -9.39 -13.10
CA GLY A 154 -18.83 -8.95 -14.20
C GLY A 154 -20.32 -8.94 -13.95
N TYR A 155 -20.77 -9.23 -12.73
CA TYR A 155 -22.21 -9.11 -12.45
C TYR A 155 -22.72 -7.66 -12.60
N GLY A 156 -21.85 -6.69 -12.55
CA GLY A 156 -22.12 -5.28 -12.87
C GLY A 156 -21.30 -4.75 -14.05
N GLY A 157 -20.75 -5.63 -14.87
CA GLY A 157 -19.82 -5.32 -15.94
C GLY A 157 -18.37 -5.77 -15.62
N SER A 158 -17.47 -5.89 -16.58
CA SER A 158 -16.09 -6.31 -16.41
C SER A 158 -15.12 -5.13 -16.32
N TRP A 159 -14.21 -5.13 -15.37
CA TRP A 159 -13.22 -4.06 -15.19
C TRP A 159 -12.28 -3.92 -16.40
N ASP A 160 -11.99 -5.00 -17.10
CA ASP A 160 -11.11 -5.10 -18.27
C ASP A 160 -11.80 -4.74 -19.60
N ASN A 161 -13.12 -4.66 -19.62
CA ASN A 161 -13.84 -4.28 -20.83
C ASN A 161 -13.79 -2.77 -21.03
N PRO A 162 -13.21 -2.26 -22.15
CA PRO A 162 -13.13 -0.83 -22.42
C PRO A 162 -14.49 -0.11 -22.47
N ASN A 163 -15.59 -0.86 -22.60
CA ASN A 163 -16.95 -0.36 -22.58
C ASN A 163 -17.68 -0.73 -21.29
N ASP A 164 -17.00 -1.26 -20.30
CA ASP A 164 -17.63 -1.87 -19.16
C ASP A 164 -17.11 -1.33 -17.82
N ARG A 165 -17.37 -2.01 -16.72
CA ARG A 165 -17.54 -1.56 -15.34
C ARG A 165 -16.55 -0.54 -14.79
N PHE A 166 -15.27 -0.68 -14.97
CA PHE A 166 -14.32 0.36 -14.57
C PHE A 166 -14.26 1.50 -15.59
N GLN A 167 -14.70 1.24 -16.81
CA GLN A 167 -14.77 2.20 -17.90
C GLN A 167 -16.20 2.65 -18.20
N ILE A 168 -17.23 1.91 -17.78
CA ILE A 168 -18.61 2.40 -17.83
C ILE A 168 -18.75 3.55 -16.85
N HIS A 169 -19.37 4.59 -17.34
CA HIS A 169 -19.72 5.74 -16.55
C HIS A 169 -20.58 5.34 -15.35
N ASN A 170 -20.21 5.82 -14.15
CA ASN A 170 -21.15 5.85 -13.05
C ASN A 170 -22.36 6.69 -13.44
N ARG A 171 -23.37 6.81 -12.56
CA ARG A 171 -24.57 7.65 -12.80
C ARG A 171 -24.25 9.10 -13.17
N TYR A 172 -23.02 9.56 -13.00
CA TYR A 172 -22.52 10.90 -13.32
C TYR A 172 -21.64 10.94 -14.57
N GLY A 173 -21.56 9.84 -15.33
CA GLY A 173 -20.77 9.76 -16.56
C GLY A 173 -19.27 9.67 -16.37
N ARG A 174 -18.78 9.18 -15.20
CA ARG A 174 -17.34 9.04 -14.91
C ARG A 174 -16.85 7.62 -15.15
N ASN A 175 -15.71 7.50 -15.81
CA ASN A 175 -14.94 6.27 -15.86
C ASN A 175 -14.10 6.17 -14.57
N LEU A 176 -14.52 5.31 -13.63
CA LEU A 176 -13.93 5.27 -12.30
C LEU A 176 -12.55 4.61 -12.25
N TYR A 177 -12.31 3.58 -13.08
CA TYR A 177 -10.98 2.99 -13.20
C TYR A 177 -9.98 4.00 -13.79
N LYS A 178 -10.37 4.66 -14.89
CA LYS A 178 -9.58 5.73 -15.47
C LYS A 178 -9.34 6.87 -14.46
N GLN A 179 -10.36 7.26 -13.71
CA GLN A 179 -10.23 8.31 -12.70
C GLN A 179 -9.23 7.94 -11.61
N SER A 180 -9.21 6.66 -11.17
CA SER A 180 -8.26 6.20 -10.18
C SER A 180 -6.82 6.15 -10.69
N LEU A 181 -6.61 5.94 -11.99
CA LEU A 181 -5.30 6.04 -12.63
C LEU A 181 -4.90 7.49 -12.89
N ASP A 182 -5.84 8.32 -13.40
CA ASP A 182 -5.58 9.72 -13.77
C ASP A 182 -5.28 10.62 -12.56
N CYS A 183 -5.66 10.23 -11.35
CA CYS A 183 -5.31 11.00 -10.16
C CYS A 183 -3.88 10.70 -9.66
N GLU A 184 -3.14 9.83 -10.36
CA GLU A 184 -1.75 9.46 -10.03
C GLU A 184 -1.60 9.11 -8.54
N PRO A 185 -2.31 8.06 -8.05
CA PRO A 185 -2.40 7.79 -6.62
C PRO A 185 -1.08 7.25 -6.07
N ASP A 186 -0.73 7.70 -4.88
CA ASP A 186 0.32 7.10 -4.05
C ASP A 186 -0.19 5.84 -3.36
N VAL A 187 -1.50 5.81 -3.06
CA VAL A 187 -2.18 4.70 -2.38
C VAL A 187 -3.48 4.35 -3.10
N VAL A 188 -3.68 3.05 -3.35
CA VAL A 188 -4.93 2.50 -3.91
C VAL A 188 -5.59 1.60 -2.87
N LEU A 189 -6.79 1.97 -2.42
CA LEU A 189 -7.64 1.12 -1.61
C LEU A 189 -8.52 0.27 -2.51
N LEU A 190 -8.48 -1.05 -2.37
CA LEU A 190 -9.30 -2.00 -3.10
C LEU A 190 -10.41 -2.55 -2.19
N PHE A 191 -11.63 -2.07 -2.38
CA PHE A 191 -12.81 -2.45 -1.59
C PHE A 191 -13.91 -3.02 -2.48
N LEU A 192 -13.69 -4.20 -3.05
CA LEU A 192 -14.55 -4.90 -3.99
C LEU A 192 -14.76 -6.35 -3.57
N GLY A 193 -15.89 -6.94 -3.96
CA GLY A 193 -16.20 -8.36 -3.70
C GLY A 193 -17.57 -8.57 -3.04
N THR A 194 -18.12 -7.56 -2.37
CA THR A 194 -19.42 -7.67 -1.71
C THR A 194 -20.53 -8.06 -2.70
N ASN A 195 -20.56 -7.45 -3.88
CA ASN A 195 -21.56 -7.74 -4.90
C ASN A 195 -21.36 -9.11 -5.59
N ASP A 196 -20.15 -9.63 -5.62
CA ASP A 196 -19.84 -10.94 -6.20
C ASP A 196 -20.53 -12.06 -5.43
N ALA A 197 -20.77 -11.89 -4.12
CA ALA A 197 -21.49 -12.84 -3.29
C ALA A 197 -22.94 -13.09 -3.78
N THR A 198 -23.57 -12.11 -4.46
CA THR A 198 -24.94 -12.22 -5.01
C THR A 198 -24.93 -13.16 -6.18
N GLY A 199 -24.51 -13.98 -6.55
CA GLY A 199 -24.46 -14.91 -7.69
C GLY A 199 -23.20 -15.75 -7.64
N TRP A 200 -22.79 -16.05 -6.42
CA TRP A 200 -21.50 -16.69 -6.15
C TRP A 200 -21.26 -17.95 -7.01
N ALA A 201 -22.25 -18.76 -7.29
CA ALA A 201 -22.08 -19.94 -8.14
C ALA A 201 -21.52 -19.61 -9.56
N ASN A 202 -21.76 -18.40 -10.07
CA ASN A 202 -21.20 -17.93 -11.33
C ASN A 202 -19.87 -17.15 -11.12
N ALA A 203 -19.70 -16.53 -9.96
CA ALA A 203 -18.52 -15.75 -9.61
C ALA A 203 -17.34 -16.65 -9.18
N GLU A 204 -17.63 -17.73 -8.44
CA GLU A 204 -16.63 -18.61 -7.84
C GLU A 204 -15.47 -19.01 -8.77
N PRO A 205 -15.70 -19.47 -10.02
CA PRO A 205 -14.61 -19.89 -10.88
C PRO A 205 -13.74 -18.75 -11.43
N LEU A 206 -14.18 -17.50 -11.28
CA LEU A 206 -13.55 -16.34 -11.92
C LEU A 206 -13.04 -15.30 -10.91
N PHE A 207 -13.55 -15.32 -9.67
CA PHE A 207 -13.37 -14.23 -8.72
C PHE A 207 -11.89 -13.98 -8.39
N GLU A 208 -11.16 -15.02 -8.02
CA GLU A 208 -9.75 -14.88 -7.67
C GLU A 208 -8.91 -14.47 -8.88
N GLU A 209 -9.10 -15.14 -10.04
CA GLU A 209 -8.37 -14.83 -11.27
C GLU A 209 -8.57 -13.37 -11.70
N GLN A 210 -9.82 -12.92 -11.78
CA GLN A 210 -10.14 -11.55 -12.21
C GLN A 210 -9.75 -10.48 -11.17
N TYR A 211 -9.70 -10.83 -9.89
CA TYR A 211 -9.16 -9.91 -8.89
C TYR A 211 -7.64 -9.75 -9.05
N ARG A 212 -6.91 -10.84 -9.31
CA ARG A 212 -5.48 -10.78 -9.65
C ARG A 212 -5.23 -9.92 -10.87
N GLU A 213 -5.98 -10.13 -11.94
CA GLU A 213 -5.87 -9.31 -13.16
C GLU A 213 -6.07 -7.81 -12.88
N LEU A 214 -7.02 -7.45 -12.00
CA LEU A 214 -7.24 -6.07 -11.56
C LEU A 214 -6.01 -5.52 -10.84
N ILE A 215 -5.48 -6.25 -9.86
CA ILE A 215 -4.29 -5.86 -9.09
C ILE A 215 -3.08 -5.70 -10.03
N ASP A 216 -2.82 -6.70 -10.87
CA ASP A 216 -1.72 -6.69 -11.84
C ASP A 216 -1.83 -5.51 -12.81
N SER A 217 -3.05 -5.17 -13.25
CA SER A 217 -3.31 -4.02 -14.10
C SER A 217 -2.95 -2.68 -13.42
N TYR A 218 -3.25 -2.54 -12.13
CA TYR A 218 -2.84 -1.36 -11.37
C TYR A 218 -1.31 -1.30 -11.21
N ILE A 219 -0.67 -2.40 -10.82
CA ILE A 219 0.79 -2.48 -10.65
C ILE A 219 1.51 -2.16 -11.96
N GLU A 220 1.01 -2.68 -13.10
CA GLU A 220 1.58 -2.40 -14.43
C GLU A 220 1.52 -0.91 -14.77
N LYS A 221 0.42 -0.23 -14.43
CA LYS A 221 0.16 1.15 -14.84
C LYS A 221 0.74 2.19 -13.89
N LEU A 222 0.70 1.93 -12.59
CA LEU A 222 1.11 2.88 -11.56
C LEU A 222 2.57 2.67 -11.11
N GLY A 223 3.10 1.45 -11.29
CA GLY A 223 4.46 1.11 -10.86
C GLY A 223 4.55 0.53 -9.46
N VAL A 224 5.77 0.23 -9.03
CA VAL A 224 6.07 -0.50 -7.78
C VAL A 224 6.04 0.38 -6.53
N ASP A 225 6.09 1.70 -6.71
CA ASP A 225 6.12 2.65 -5.59
C ASP A 225 4.71 2.94 -5.04
N THR A 226 3.66 2.66 -5.83
CA THR A 226 2.27 2.79 -5.39
C THR A 226 1.95 1.73 -4.34
N LYS A 227 1.43 2.17 -3.20
CA LYS A 227 0.99 1.28 -2.12
C LYS A 227 -0.45 0.81 -2.34
N PHE A 228 -0.73 -0.41 -1.89
CA PHE A 228 -2.06 -1.00 -2.02
C PHE A 228 -2.59 -1.41 -0.65
N ILE A 229 -3.87 -1.13 -0.40
CA ILE A 229 -4.59 -1.56 0.80
C ILE A 229 -5.75 -2.45 0.37
N MET A 230 -5.75 -3.70 0.84
CA MET A 230 -6.87 -4.62 0.66
C MET A 230 -7.90 -4.43 1.77
N MET A 231 -9.11 -4.05 1.40
CA MET A 231 -10.24 -3.96 2.32
C MET A 231 -11.04 -5.26 2.28
N VAL A 232 -11.00 -6.04 3.36
CA VAL A 232 -11.81 -7.26 3.47
C VAL A 232 -13.26 -6.90 3.75
N SER A 233 -14.18 -7.42 2.93
CA SER A 233 -15.61 -7.07 2.96
C SER A 233 -16.25 -7.28 4.33
N PRO A 234 -17.04 -6.31 4.82
CA PRO A 234 -17.73 -6.43 6.12
C PRO A 234 -18.87 -7.47 6.05
N PRO A 235 -19.42 -7.87 7.19
CA PRO A 235 -20.64 -8.67 7.22
C PRO A 235 -21.84 -7.90 6.67
N THR A 236 -22.83 -8.63 6.15
CA THR A 236 -24.16 -8.11 5.81
C THR A 236 -25.21 -8.73 6.73
N GLN A 237 -26.31 -8.01 6.96
CA GLN A 237 -27.44 -8.56 7.70
C GLN A 237 -28.16 -9.66 6.87
N THR A 238 -28.83 -10.56 7.54
CA THR A 238 -29.62 -11.62 6.89
C THR A 238 -30.99 -11.67 7.54
N PRO A 239 -32.08 -11.38 6.79
CA PRO A 239 -32.12 -10.95 5.40
C PRO A 239 -31.63 -9.50 5.19
N ASN A 240 -31.30 -9.14 3.94
CA ASN A 240 -31.03 -7.77 3.52
C ASN A 240 -31.75 -7.44 2.21
N ASN A 241 -31.87 -6.16 1.85
CA ASN A 241 -32.66 -5.72 0.71
C ASN A 241 -32.05 -6.04 -0.66
N PHE A 242 -30.79 -6.45 -0.70
CA PHE A 242 -30.04 -6.70 -1.95
C PHE A 242 -29.79 -8.18 -2.22
N ASN A 243 -30.28 -9.07 -1.32
CA ASN A 243 -30.04 -10.52 -1.38
C ASN A 243 -28.54 -10.88 -1.46
N ILE A 244 -27.70 -10.12 -0.76
CA ILE A 244 -26.27 -10.39 -0.64
C ILE A 244 -26.06 -11.37 0.51
N PRO A 245 -25.68 -12.63 0.25
CA PRO A 245 -25.60 -13.65 1.27
C PRO A 245 -24.33 -13.50 2.09
N ASN A 246 -24.49 -13.25 3.41
CA ASN A 246 -23.39 -13.06 4.34
C ASN A 246 -22.47 -14.28 4.46
N ASP A 247 -23.00 -15.50 4.33
CA ASP A 247 -22.21 -16.74 4.33
C ASP A 247 -21.23 -16.78 3.12
N LYS A 248 -21.68 -16.31 1.94
CA LYS A 248 -20.80 -16.26 0.76
C LYS A 248 -19.68 -15.25 0.90
N ILE A 249 -19.96 -14.10 1.50
CA ILE A 249 -18.89 -13.14 1.82
C ILE A 249 -17.89 -13.79 2.79
N LYS A 250 -18.40 -14.37 3.91
CA LYS A 250 -17.57 -14.92 4.96
C LYS A 250 -16.72 -16.10 4.50
N ASP A 251 -17.34 -17.06 3.81
CA ASP A 251 -16.74 -18.37 3.59
C ASP A 251 -15.92 -18.43 2.28
N TYR A 252 -16.10 -17.47 1.37
CA TYR A 252 -15.43 -17.47 0.06
C TYR A 252 -14.76 -16.13 -0.28
N VAL A 253 -15.49 -15.00 -0.26
CA VAL A 253 -14.94 -13.70 -0.67
C VAL A 253 -13.82 -13.25 0.27
N ASN A 254 -14.08 -13.24 1.58
CA ASN A 254 -13.09 -12.78 2.56
C ASN A 254 -11.79 -13.61 2.60
N PRO A 255 -11.80 -14.96 2.52
CA PRO A 255 -10.60 -15.75 2.44
C PRO A 255 -9.72 -15.37 1.23
N ILE A 256 -10.34 -15.17 0.06
CA ILE A 256 -9.61 -14.79 -1.16
C ILE A 256 -9.03 -13.37 -1.04
N GLN A 257 -9.79 -12.42 -0.48
CA GLN A 257 -9.27 -11.06 -0.24
C GLN A 257 -8.04 -11.06 0.67
N ARG A 258 -8.06 -11.83 1.77
CA ARG A 258 -6.89 -11.98 2.67
C ARG A 258 -5.71 -12.61 1.95
N GLN A 259 -5.96 -13.72 1.26
CA GLN A 259 -4.93 -14.42 0.49
C GLN A 259 -4.25 -13.48 -0.53
N LEU A 260 -5.04 -12.73 -1.31
CA LEU A 260 -4.50 -11.80 -2.28
C LEU A 260 -3.73 -10.65 -1.60
N GLY A 261 -4.24 -10.10 -0.51
CA GLY A 261 -3.54 -9.07 0.26
C GLY A 261 -2.16 -9.56 0.72
N GLU A 262 -2.09 -10.77 1.29
CA GLU A 262 -0.83 -11.39 1.74
C GLU A 262 0.13 -11.67 0.57
N GLU A 263 -0.36 -12.27 -0.52
CA GLU A 263 0.46 -12.63 -1.68
C GLU A 263 1.08 -11.42 -2.40
N TYR A 264 0.35 -10.30 -2.45
CA TYR A 264 0.82 -9.07 -3.06
C TYR A 264 1.52 -8.12 -2.06
N GLY A 265 1.68 -8.53 -0.80
CA GLY A 265 2.33 -7.73 0.24
C GLY A 265 1.59 -6.42 0.54
N MET A 266 0.26 -6.44 0.47
CA MET A 266 -0.59 -5.27 0.74
C MET A 266 -0.85 -5.13 2.23
N GLU A 267 -1.10 -3.89 2.69
CA GLU A 267 -1.77 -3.69 3.96
C GLU A 267 -3.20 -4.23 3.91
N ILE A 268 -3.65 -4.90 4.98
CA ILE A 268 -4.98 -5.54 5.02
C ILE A 268 -5.82 -4.90 6.13
N ILE A 269 -6.94 -4.28 5.74
CA ILE A 269 -7.96 -3.82 6.70
C ILE A 269 -9.11 -4.83 6.70
N ASP A 270 -9.12 -5.72 7.69
CA ASP A 270 -10.14 -6.75 7.81
C ASP A 270 -11.40 -6.21 8.50
N LEU A 271 -12.29 -5.59 7.71
CA LEU A 271 -13.52 -5.00 8.26
C LEU A 271 -14.45 -6.05 8.86
N ARG A 272 -14.45 -7.29 8.37
CA ARG A 272 -15.25 -8.35 8.99
C ARG A 272 -14.78 -8.62 10.41
N ALA A 273 -13.50 -8.89 10.60
CA ALA A 273 -12.92 -9.14 11.91
C ALA A 273 -13.13 -7.95 12.86
N LEU A 274 -12.89 -6.74 12.36
CA LEU A 274 -13.07 -5.51 13.13
C LEU A 274 -14.52 -5.29 13.55
N PHE A 275 -15.50 -5.52 12.68
CA PHE A 275 -16.92 -5.33 12.99
C PHE A 275 -17.45 -6.41 13.96
N GLU A 276 -17.02 -7.67 13.77
CA GLU A 276 -17.46 -8.79 14.64
C GLU A 276 -16.88 -8.69 16.07
N THR A 277 -15.74 -8.00 16.27
CA THR A 277 -15.12 -7.82 17.60
C THR A 277 -15.65 -6.62 18.38
N LYS A 278 -16.42 -5.72 17.74
CA LYS A 278 -16.96 -4.53 18.43
C LYS A 278 -18.09 -4.90 19.40
N GLU A 279 -18.11 -4.24 20.54
CA GLU A 279 -19.21 -4.35 21.50
C GLU A 279 -20.53 -3.93 20.85
N GLY A 280 -21.54 -4.79 20.93
CA GLY A 280 -22.83 -4.61 20.24
C GLY A 280 -22.88 -5.19 18.82
N GLY A 281 -21.78 -5.78 18.34
CA GLY A 281 -21.70 -6.39 17.02
C GLY A 281 -21.70 -5.38 15.86
N TYR A 282 -21.81 -5.89 14.65
CA TYR A 282 -21.72 -5.05 13.43
C TYR A 282 -23.02 -4.31 13.08
N ASP A 283 -24.12 -4.58 13.75
CA ASP A 283 -25.43 -3.97 13.43
C ASP A 283 -25.43 -2.45 13.54
N SER A 284 -24.64 -1.87 14.46
CA SER A 284 -24.50 -0.42 14.59
C SER A 284 -23.75 0.24 13.43
N PHE A 285 -22.94 -0.53 12.70
CA PHE A 285 -22.13 -0.05 11.57
C PHE A 285 -22.81 -0.24 10.21
N ILE A 286 -23.86 -1.05 10.15
CA ILE A 286 -24.65 -1.31 8.95
C ILE A 286 -26.01 -0.61 9.09
N ARG A 287 -26.53 -0.05 7.99
CA ARG A 287 -27.87 0.53 7.96
C ARG A 287 -28.93 -0.52 8.12
N THR A 288 -29.72 -0.42 9.16
CA THR A 288 -30.78 -1.39 9.48
C THR A 288 -31.92 -1.40 8.47
N ASN A 289 -32.08 -0.34 7.66
CA ASN A 289 -33.10 -0.26 6.63
C ASN A 289 -32.75 -1.00 5.35
N ASP A 290 -31.50 -1.38 5.13
CA ASP A 290 -31.08 -2.13 3.94
C ASP A 290 -30.24 -3.38 4.26
N GLY A 291 -29.52 -3.39 5.37
CA GLY A 291 -28.75 -4.53 5.85
C GLY A 291 -27.40 -4.76 5.15
N VAL A 292 -26.93 -3.80 4.35
CA VAL A 292 -25.68 -3.90 3.58
C VAL A 292 -24.80 -2.67 3.75
N HIS A 293 -25.36 -1.48 3.51
CA HIS A 293 -24.56 -0.27 3.45
C HIS A 293 -24.17 0.27 4.82
N LEU A 294 -23.01 0.90 4.87
CA LEU A 294 -22.48 1.49 6.09
C LEU A 294 -23.43 2.56 6.63
N SER A 295 -23.71 2.52 7.92
CA SER A 295 -24.27 3.67 8.63
C SER A 295 -23.24 4.80 8.67
N LYS A 296 -23.64 5.99 9.10
CA LYS A 296 -22.70 7.09 9.30
C LYS A 296 -21.58 6.70 10.28
N SER A 297 -21.94 6.05 11.40
CA SER A 297 -20.94 5.55 12.36
C SER A 297 -20.06 4.45 11.79
N GLY A 298 -20.60 3.58 10.93
CA GLY A 298 -19.82 2.58 10.22
C GLY A 298 -18.82 3.21 9.23
N ALA A 299 -19.26 4.21 8.46
CA ALA A 299 -18.38 4.94 7.55
C ALA A 299 -17.26 5.69 8.28
N GLN A 300 -17.58 6.34 9.40
CA GLN A 300 -16.59 6.99 10.27
C GLN A 300 -15.58 6.00 10.85
N PHE A 301 -16.07 4.84 11.32
CA PHE A 301 -15.19 3.79 11.83
C PHE A 301 -14.25 3.24 10.75
N VAL A 302 -14.76 2.99 9.53
CA VAL A 302 -13.93 2.56 8.39
C VAL A 302 -12.87 3.61 8.06
N ALA A 303 -13.26 4.89 8.05
CA ALA A 303 -12.33 6.00 7.79
C ALA A 303 -11.21 6.08 8.83
N GLU A 304 -11.52 5.87 10.11
CA GLU A 304 -10.54 5.82 11.20
C GLU A 304 -9.53 4.67 10.99
N GLN A 305 -9.99 3.48 10.60
CA GLN A 305 -9.07 2.37 10.32
C GLN A 305 -8.16 2.65 9.13
N ILE A 306 -8.69 3.27 8.08
CA ILE A 306 -7.89 3.66 6.91
C ILE A 306 -6.87 4.75 7.29
N ALA A 307 -7.28 5.77 8.04
CA ALA A 307 -6.38 6.83 8.48
C ALA A 307 -5.19 6.28 9.27
N ASN A 308 -5.44 5.34 10.21
CA ASN A 308 -4.38 4.70 10.98
C ASN A 308 -3.35 3.99 10.09
N VAL A 309 -3.80 3.27 9.05
CA VAL A 309 -2.90 2.58 8.11
C VAL A 309 -2.14 3.60 7.25
N LEU A 310 -2.80 4.66 6.79
CA LEU A 310 -2.17 5.69 5.96
C LEU A 310 -1.05 6.47 6.69
N GLU A 311 -1.12 6.58 8.02
CA GLU A 311 -0.08 7.22 8.83
C GLU A 311 1.18 6.33 8.97
N GLU A 312 1.06 5.02 8.73
CA GLU A 312 2.15 4.04 8.84
C GLU A 312 2.84 3.76 7.48
N ILE A 313 2.17 4.08 6.37
CA ILE A 313 2.71 3.94 5.01
C ILE A 313 3.66 5.10 4.71
#